data_16a6f8b14ec1af2f1eb3cede347d5523
#
_entry.id   16a6f8b14ec1af2f1eb3cede347d5523
#
_cell.length_a   1.000
_cell.length_b   1.000
_cell.length_c   1.000
_cell.angle_alpha   90.00
_cell.angle_beta   90.00
_cell.angle_gamma   90.00
#
_symmetry.space_group_name_H-M   'P 1'
#
loop_
_entity.id
_entity.type
_entity.pdbx_description
1 polymer ?
#
loop_
_entity_poly.entity_id
_entity_poly.type
_entity_poly.pdbx_seq_one_letter_code
_entity_poly.pdbx_strand_id
1 'polypeptide(L)'
;MTTWTSDELNKIGTAEELEIASLRRDGTLRNRVTIWVVRHGDDLYVRSVNGRTGAWFRGTQVRHKGHIEAGGIDRDVTVVDADPDINDQIDIAYRTKYRRYDASIVGHIVSPKARSTTIRLVPRATSS
;
A
#
# COMPACT_ATOMS: atom_id res chain seq x y z
N MET A 1 13.44 -15.49 -4.84
CA MET A 1 12.14 -14.81 -4.74
C MET A 1 12.10 -14.05 -3.43
N THR A 2 11.76 -12.77 -3.47
CA THR A 2 11.77 -11.94 -2.28
C THR A 2 10.36 -11.84 -1.70
N THR A 3 10.22 -12.21 -0.43
CA THR A 3 8.94 -12.15 0.27
C THR A 3 9.14 -11.39 1.58
N TRP A 4 8.04 -10.92 2.15
CA TRP A 4 8.08 -10.29 3.47
C TRP A 4 8.37 -11.35 4.54
N THR A 5 9.21 -11.00 5.51
CA THR A 5 9.39 -11.85 6.68
C THR A 5 8.19 -11.69 7.61
N SER A 6 7.99 -12.65 8.52
CA SER A 6 6.92 -12.55 9.52
C SER A 6 7.06 -11.28 10.36
N ASP A 7 8.28 -10.91 10.71
CA ASP A 7 8.55 -9.70 11.48
C ASP A 7 8.15 -8.44 10.72
N GLU A 8 8.51 -8.38 9.43
CA GLU A 8 8.13 -7.24 8.59
C GLU A 8 6.60 -7.14 8.44
N LEU A 9 5.94 -8.27 8.19
CA LEU A 9 4.48 -8.30 8.06
C LEU A 9 3.79 -7.82 9.34
N ASN A 10 4.29 -8.24 10.50
CA ASN A 10 3.72 -7.80 11.77
C ASN A 10 3.94 -6.31 11.99
N LYS A 11 5.15 -5.82 11.77
CA LYS A 11 5.49 -4.42 12.00
C LYS A 11 4.75 -3.48 11.06
N ILE A 12 4.71 -3.81 9.77
CA ILE A 12 4.01 -2.98 8.79
C ILE A 12 2.50 -3.14 8.93
N GLY A 13 2.04 -4.37 9.10
CA GLY A 13 0.61 -4.67 9.17
C GLY A 13 -0.08 -4.04 10.37
N THR A 14 0.63 -3.81 11.47
CA THR A 14 0.08 -3.16 12.67
C THR A 14 0.38 -1.68 12.74
N ALA A 15 1.21 -1.15 11.83
CA ALA A 15 1.50 0.27 11.79
C ALA A 15 0.24 1.05 11.42
N GLU A 16 0.03 2.18 12.09
CA GLU A 16 -1.12 3.03 11.84
C GLU A 16 -1.11 3.58 10.42
N GLU A 17 0.07 3.96 9.96
CA GLU A 17 0.26 4.62 8.67
C GLU A 17 1.50 4.07 7.98
N LEU A 18 1.51 4.23 6.66
CA LEU A 18 2.66 3.86 5.83
C LEU A 18 2.99 5.06 4.96
N GLU A 19 4.27 5.38 4.84
CA GLU A 19 4.73 6.39 3.88
C GLU A 19 5.18 5.71 2.62
N ILE A 20 4.71 6.21 1.47
CA ILE A 20 5.07 5.67 0.17
C ILE A 20 5.61 6.78 -0.73
N ALA A 21 6.69 6.48 -1.45
CA ALA A 21 7.24 7.35 -2.46
C ALA A 21 7.41 6.56 -3.74
N SER A 22 6.81 7.05 -4.84
CA SER A 22 6.97 6.42 -6.15
C SER A 22 8.24 6.93 -6.81
N LEU A 23 8.73 6.20 -7.80
CA LEU A 23 9.91 6.60 -8.57
C LEU A 23 9.50 7.47 -9.76
N ARG A 24 10.28 8.53 -9.98
CA ARG A 24 10.21 9.31 -11.22
C ARG A 24 10.86 8.53 -12.34
N ARG A 25 10.69 9.00 -13.58
CA ARG A 25 11.29 8.36 -14.74
C ARG A 25 12.81 8.31 -14.67
N ASP A 26 13.44 9.31 -14.02
CA ASP A 26 14.90 9.35 -13.87
C ASP A 26 15.42 8.48 -12.72
N GLY A 27 14.53 7.78 -12.01
CA GLY A 27 14.91 6.89 -10.93
C GLY A 27 14.96 7.54 -9.55
N THR A 28 14.72 8.85 -9.45
CA THR A 28 14.67 9.52 -8.16
C THR A 28 13.31 9.33 -7.50
N LEU A 29 13.26 9.42 -6.18
CA LEU A 29 12.01 9.28 -5.44
C LEU A 29 11.23 10.59 -5.43
N ARG A 30 9.91 10.47 -5.59
CA ARG A 30 8.99 11.58 -5.37
C ARG A 30 8.84 11.83 -3.88
N ASN A 31 8.15 12.92 -3.52
CA ASN A 31 7.83 13.20 -2.12
C ASN A 31 7.02 12.06 -1.52
N ARG A 32 7.24 11.79 -0.24
CA ARG A 32 6.51 10.76 0.48
C ARG A 32 5.06 11.20 0.71
N VAL A 33 4.15 10.23 0.65
CA VAL A 33 2.73 10.43 0.96
C VAL A 33 2.36 9.44 2.06
N THR A 34 1.61 9.91 3.04
CA THR A 34 1.14 9.07 4.14
C THR A 34 -0.19 8.45 3.76
N ILE A 35 -0.27 7.12 3.85
CA ILE A 35 -1.47 6.36 3.51
C ILE A 35 -1.70 5.26 4.53
N TRP A 36 -2.85 4.60 4.44
CA TRP A 36 -3.18 3.44 5.25
C TRP A 36 -2.74 2.16 4.55
N VAL A 37 -2.38 1.16 5.35
CA VAL A 37 -1.92 -0.14 4.86
C VAL A 37 -2.65 -1.25 5.60
N VAL A 38 -2.93 -2.36 4.92
CA VAL A 38 -3.48 -3.55 5.55
C VAL A 38 -2.70 -4.79 5.14
N ARG A 39 -2.69 -5.76 6.03
CA ARG A 39 -2.14 -7.08 5.76
C ARG A 39 -3.29 -8.04 5.47
N HIS A 40 -3.10 -8.88 4.45
CA HIS A 40 -4.00 -9.98 4.17
C HIS A 40 -3.15 -11.19 3.83
N GLY A 41 -3.21 -12.22 4.70
CA GLY A 41 -2.31 -13.35 4.55
C GLY A 41 -0.86 -12.93 4.73
N ASP A 42 -0.03 -13.28 3.78
CA ASP A 42 1.39 -12.93 3.78
C ASP A 42 1.71 -11.75 2.87
N ASP A 43 0.71 -10.97 2.53
CA ASP A 43 0.86 -9.82 1.63
C ASP A 43 0.38 -8.53 2.28
N LEU A 44 0.89 -7.42 1.77
CA LEU A 44 0.51 -6.07 2.19
C LEU A 44 -0.15 -5.35 1.04
N TYR A 45 -1.24 -4.62 1.34
CA TYR A 45 -2.05 -3.93 0.34
C TYR A 45 -2.28 -2.48 0.73
N VAL A 46 -2.34 -1.62 -0.28
CA VAL A 46 -2.67 -0.21 -0.10
C VAL A 46 -3.66 0.22 -1.17
N ARG A 47 -4.35 1.33 -0.92
CA ARG A 47 -5.30 1.93 -1.85
C ARG A 47 -5.16 3.44 -1.84
N SER A 48 -5.57 4.08 -2.93
CA SER A 48 -5.63 5.53 -3.05
C SER A 48 -7.06 6.00 -2.76
N VAL A 49 -7.24 6.83 -1.71
CA VAL A 49 -8.56 7.39 -1.41
C VAL A 49 -9.06 8.31 -2.53
N ASN A 50 -8.14 8.92 -3.28
CA ASN A 50 -8.47 9.78 -4.42
C ASN A 50 -8.66 8.99 -5.71
N GLY A 51 -8.56 7.67 -5.63
CA GLY A 51 -8.73 6.81 -6.79
C GLY A 51 -7.55 6.89 -7.73
N ARG A 52 -7.81 6.58 -9.00
CA ARG A 52 -6.76 6.48 -10.01
C ARG A 52 -6.14 7.82 -10.38
N THR A 53 -6.77 8.94 -10.02
CA THR A 53 -6.24 10.27 -10.27
C THR A 53 -5.30 10.77 -9.17
N GLY A 54 -5.19 10.06 -8.06
CA GLY A 54 -4.26 10.42 -6.99
C GLY A 54 -2.83 10.43 -7.50
N ALA A 55 -2.07 11.48 -7.14
CA ALA A 55 -0.72 11.69 -7.69
C ALA A 55 0.23 10.53 -7.35
N TRP A 56 0.21 10.06 -6.11
CA TRP A 56 1.12 8.98 -5.72
C TRP A 56 0.77 7.67 -6.44
N PHE A 57 -0.52 7.41 -6.63
CA PHE A 57 -0.96 6.20 -7.33
C PHE A 57 -0.52 6.24 -8.79
N ARG A 58 -0.75 7.38 -9.45
CA ARG A 58 -0.30 7.55 -10.84
C ARG A 58 1.20 7.34 -10.98
N GLY A 59 1.96 7.83 -10.00
CA GLY A 59 3.41 7.65 -10.00
C GLY A 59 3.81 6.17 -9.94
N THR A 60 3.08 5.36 -9.16
CA THR A 60 3.37 3.92 -9.07
C THR A 60 3.07 3.20 -10.38
N GLN A 61 2.12 3.71 -11.16
CA GLN A 61 1.72 3.08 -12.43
C GLN A 61 2.76 3.30 -13.54
N VAL A 62 3.63 4.29 -13.38
CA VAL A 62 4.66 4.58 -14.40
C VAL A 62 5.76 3.54 -14.38
N ARG A 63 6.28 3.18 -13.21
CA ARG A 63 7.41 2.25 -13.09
C ARG A 63 7.10 1.02 -12.26
N HIS A 64 5.97 0.98 -11.58
CA HIS A 64 5.57 -0.10 -10.67
C HIS A 64 6.61 -0.37 -9.58
N LYS A 65 7.29 0.69 -9.15
CA LYS A 65 8.34 0.63 -8.13
C LYS A 65 8.20 1.83 -7.20
N GLY A 66 8.60 1.62 -5.96
CA GLY A 66 8.58 2.69 -4.98
C GLY A 66 9.36 2.31 -3.75
N HIS A 67 9.25 3.17 -2.75
CA HIS A 67 9.91 2.98 -1.47
C HIS A 67 8.87 3.19 -0.37
N ILE A 68 8.88 2.34 0.64
CA ILE A 68 7.94 2.46 1.76
C ILE A 68 8.67 2.53 3.09
N GLU A 69 8.01 3.19 4.06
CA GLU A 69 8.44 3.17 5.45
C GLU A 69 7.21 3.01 6.32
N ALA A 70 7.23 2.02 7.20
CA ALA A 70 6.16 1.78 8.16
C ALA A 70 6.66 0.88 9.27
N GLY A 71 6.26 1.17 10.52
CA GLY A 71 6.59 0.31 11.66
C GLY A 71 8.09 0.11 11.87
N GLY A 72 8.91 1.06 11.45
CA GLY A 72 10.37 0.94 11.54
C GLY A 72 11.02 0.17 10.38
N ILE A 73 10.22 -0.30 9.44
CA ILE A 73 10.69 -0.99 8.24
C ILE A 73 10.80 0.02 7.10
N ASP A 74 11.92 0.00 6.41
CA ASP A 74 12.26 0.92 5.33
C ASP A 74 12.75 0.05 4.16
N ARG A 75 11.94 -0.06 3.09
CA ARG A 75 12.21 -1.01 2.02
C ARG A 75 11.80 -0.46 0.65
N ASP A 76 12.60 -0.83 -0.35
CA ASP A 76 12.19 -0.68 -1.75
C ASP A 76 11.17 -1.77 -2.08
N VAL A 77 10.16 -1.40 -2.86
CA VAL A 77 9.08 -2.32 -3.23
C VAL A 77 8.79 -2.29 -4.72
N THR A 78 8.26 -3.39 -5.21
CA THR A 78 7.56 -3.45 -6.47
C THR A 78 6.07 -3.34 -6.17
N VAL A 79 5.36 -2.58 -7.00
CA VAL A 79 3.93 -2.36 -6.86
C VAL A 79 3.22 -3.20 -7.90
N VAL A 80 2.35 -4.09 -7.45
CA VAL A 80 1.63 -5.02 -8.34
C VAL A 80 0.14 -4.75 -8.22
N ASP A 81 -0.52 -4.53 -9.35
CA ASP A 81 -1.98 -4.37 -9.34
C ASP A 81 -2.61 -5.66 -8.81
N ALA A 82 -3.51 -5.53 -7.85
CA ALA A 82 -4.16 -6.69 -7.28
C ALA A 82 -5.32 -7.14 -8.15
N ASP A 83 -5.60 -8.44 -8.11
CA ASP A 83 -6.79 -8.99 -8.76
C ASP A 83 -8.04 -8.39 -8.09
N PRO A 84 -9.02 -7.87 -8.85
CA PRO A 84 -10.24 -7.32 -8.25
C PRO A 84 -10.99 -8.31 -7.34
N ASP A 85 -10.80 -9.60 -7.52
CA ASP A 85 -11.45 -10.62 -6.68
C ASP A 85 -11.05 -10.52 -5.21
N ILE A 86 -9.90 -9.88 -4.89
CA ILE A 86 -9.45 -9.71 -3.51
C ILE A 86 -10.12 -8.52 -2.82
N ASN A 87 -10.82 -7.66 -3.57
CA ASN A 87 -11.31 -6.39 -3.02
C ASN A 87 -12.22 -6.52 -1.80
N ASP A 88 -13.06 -7.54 -1.76
CA ASP A 88 -13.95 -7.73 -0.62
C ASP A 88 -13.17 -8.06 0.65
N GLN A 89 -12.15 -8.91 0.55
CA GLN A 89 -11.29 -9.24 1.68
C GLN A 89 -10.48 -8.03 2.13
N ILE A 90 -10.01 -7.22 1.20
CA ILE A 90 -9.27 -6.01 1.53
C ILE A 90 -10.18 -4.98 2.21
N ASP A 91 -11.45 -4.86 1.76
CA ASP A 91 -12.44 -4.02 2.44
C ASP A 91 -12.58 -4.44 3.91
N ILE A 92 -12.71 -5.75 4.15
CA ILE A 92 -12.84 -6.29 5.52
C ILE A 92 -11.59 -5.95 6.33
N ALA A 93 -10.41 -6.10 5.75
CA ALA A 93 -9.16 -5.80 6.42
C ALA A 93 -9.08 -4.33 6.86
N TYR A 94 -9.49 -3.41 5.98
CA TYR A 94 -9.53 -1.98 6.32
C TYR A 94 -10.53 -1.69 7.42
N ARG A 95 -11.74 -2.23 7.32
CA ARG A 95 -12.77 -2.01 8.34
C ARG A 95 -12.37 -2.57 9.69
N THR A 96 -11.69 -3.70 9.70
CA THR A 96 -11.24 -4.33 10.94
C THR A 96 -10.11 -3.55 11.59
N LYS A 97 -9.09 -3.20 10.82
CA LYS A 97 -7.90 -2.53 11.34
C LYS A 97 -8.21 -1.12 11.81
N TYR A 98 -9.05 -0.41 11.07
CA TYR A 98 -9.33 1.02 11.33
C TYR A 98 -10.73 1.24 11.94
N ARG A 99 -11.26 0.24 12.63
CA ARG A 99 -12.63 0.28 13.18
C ARG A 99 -12.86 1.38 14.20
N ARG A 100 -11.81 1.93 14.80
CA ARG A 100 -11.92 3.02 15.76
C ARG A 100 -12.19 4.38 15.10
N TYR A 101 -12.00 4.47 13.79
CA TYR A 101 -12.30 5.67 13.04
C TYR A 101 -13.77 5.69 12.65
N ASP A 102 -14.29 6.90 12.38
CA ASP A 102 -15.65 7.06 11.89
C ASP A 102 -15.87 6.23 10.63
N ALA A 103 -17.05 5.64 10.51
CA ALA A 103 -17.42 4.86 9.33
C ALA A 103 -17.31 5.70 8.04
N SER A 104 -17.59 7.01 8.12
CA SER A 104 -17.45 7.91 6.97
C SER A 104 -16.00 8.03 6.51
N ILE A 105 -15.03 8.01 7.44
CA ILE A 105 -13.61 8.08 7.12
C ILE A 105 -13.16 6.77 6.47
N VAL A 106 -13.49 5.64 7.08
CA VAL A 106 -13.15 4.33 6.52
C VAL A 106 -13.85 4.12 5.18
N GLY A 107 -15.05 4.68 5.03
CA GLY A 107 -15.81 4.59 3.79
C GLY A 107 -15.07 5.11 2.57
N HIS A 108 -14.17 6.08 2.73
CA HIS A 108 -13.38 6.61 1.62
C HIS A 108 -12.40 5.58 1.06
N ILE A 109 -11.81 4.73 1.92
CA ILE A 109 -10.83 3.75 1.47
C ILE A 109 -11.49 2.47 0.95
N VAL A 110 -12.75 2.23 1.27
CA VAL A 110 -13.50 1.08 0.76
C VAL A 110 -14.51 1.47 -0.32
N SER A 111 -14.46 2.70 -0.81
CA SER A 111 -15.34 3.19 -1.89
C SER A 111 -14.97 2.51 -3.22
N PRO A 112 -15.90 2.47 -4.19
CA PRO A 112 -15.58 1.93 -5.51
C PRO A 112 -14.35 2.59 -6.15
N LYS A 113 -14.20 3.90 -5.95
CA LYS A 113 -13.07 4.66 -6.46
C LYS A 113 -11.74 4.15 -5.87
N ALA A 114 -11.69 3.93 -4.56
CA ALA A 114 -10.48 3.42 -3.91
C ALA A 114 -10.24 1.94 -4.25
N ARG A 115 -11.30 1.14 -4.35
CA ARG A 115 -11.18 -0.28 -4.69
C ARG A 115 -10.51 -0.49 -6.03
N SER A 116 -10.70 0.42 -6.98
CA SER A 116 -10.07 0.31 -8.30
C SER A 116 -8.56 0.50 -8.26
N THR A 117 -8.01 0.92 -7.12
CA THR A 117 -6.57 1.18 -6.94
C THR A 117 -5.89 0.19 -6.01
N THR A 118 -6.52 -0.93 -5.70
CA THR A 118 -5.90 -1.92 -4.81
C THR A 118 -4.61 -2.44 -5.41
N ILE A 119 -3.51 -2.25 -4.71
CA ILE A 119 -2.20 -2.72 -5.14
C ILE A 119 -1.53 -3.49 -4.01
N ARG A 120 -0.72 -4.47 -4.41
CA ARG A 120 0.06 -5.29 -3.49
C ARG A 120 1.50 -4.80 -3.49
N LEU A 121 2.07 -4.69 -2.32
CA LEU A 121 3.45 -4.27 -2.15
C LEU A 121 4.33 -5.52 -2.03
N VAL A 122 5.31 -5.64 -2.91
CA VAL A 122 6.23 -6.79 -2.92
C VAL A 122 7.64 -6.26 -2.60
N PRO A 123 8.32 -6.81 -1.58
CA PRO A 123 9.65 -6.31 -1.26
C PRO A 123 10.63 -6.61 -2.39
N ARG A 124 11.45 -5.63 -2.73
CA ARG A 124 12.51 -5.82 -3.72
C ARG A 124 13.77 -6.29 -3.00
N ALA A 125 14.53 -7.14 -3.68
CA ALA A 125 15.82 -7.55 -3.16
C ALA A 125 16.71 -6.31 -3.03
N THR A 126 17.38 -6.18 -1.88
CA THR A 126 18.37 -5.12 -1.71
C THR A 126 19.57 -5.47 -2.58
N SER A 127 19.97 -4.53 -3.44
CA SER A 127 21.22 -4.72 -4.16
C SER A 127 22.37 -4.53 -3.18
N SER A 128 23.15 -5.52 -3.10
CA SER A 128 24.37 -5.46 -2.28
C SER A 128 25.51 -4.83 -3.07
#